data_7c28650b4484421c4cb6edc791832778
#
_entry.id   7c28650b4484421c4cb6edc791832778
#
_cell.length_a   1.000
_cell.length_b   1.000
_cell.length_c   1.000
_cell.angle_alpha   90.00
_cell.angle_beta   90.00
_cell.angle_gamma   90.00
#
_symmetry.space_group_name_H-M   'P 1'
#
loop_
_entity.id
_entity.type
_entity.pdbx_description
1 polymer ?
#
loop_
_entity_poly.entity_id
_entity_poly.type
_entity_poly.pdbx_seq_one_letter_code
_entity_poly.pdbx_strand_id
1 'polypeptide(L)'
;MAFLRAFGAADATRVLRGAQSREGAVFLRMPLAQDYPAWAALRAESRDFLQPWEPLWASDELTRGAFRRRLRRYARELREERAFPFFVFRESDGALLGGATLSNVRRGVAMACTLGYWMGAPYAGKGYMGAAVSLLVPFAFGELGLNRVEAACLPTNAASRRLLEKAGFEREGYARRYLRIAGEWQDHVLYARIAGQVGGGASDFLAALESYRRDGLGSSRKEAL
;
A
#
# COMPACT_ATOMS: atom_id res chain seq x y z
N MET A 1 -20.29 -1.02 19.57
CA MET A 1 -18.95 -1.52 19.96
C MET A 1 -18.44 -2.35 18.80
N ALA A 2 -17.52 -1.78 17.98
CA ALA A 2 -16.93 -2.49 16.86
C ALA A 2 -15.85 -3.44 17.43
N PHE A 3 -15.95 -4.71 17.09
CA PHE A 3 -14.98 -5.73 17.45
C PHE A 3 -13.60 -5.38 16.87
N LEU A 4 -12.68 -4.97 17.71
CA LEU A 4 -11.25 -4.98 17.45
C LEU A 4 -10.83 -6.44 17.23
N ARG A 5 -10.76 -6.89 15.98
CA ARG A 5 -10.00 -8.10 15.68
C ARG A 5 -8.52 -7.73 15.84
N ALA A 6 -7.91 -8.23 16.91
CA ALA A 6 -6.46 -8.16 17.07
C ALA A 6 -5.82 -8.87 15.86
N PHE A 7 -4.99 -8.16 15.10
CA PHE A 7 -4.16 -8.74 14.05
C PHE A 7 -3.11 -9.66 14.69
N GLY A 8 -3.37 -10.96 14.65
CA GLY A 8 -2.48 -11.99 15.20
C GLY A 8 -1.35 -12.36 14.23
N ALA A 9 -0.46 -13.26 14.65
CA ALA A 9 0.66 -13.78 13.85
C ALA A 9 0.26 -14.34 12.46
N ALA A 10 -1.02 -14.66 12.23
CA ALA A 10 -1.58 -15.07 10.95
C ALA A 10 -1.53 -13.96 9.85
N ASP A 11 -1.43 -12.71 10.23
CA ASP A 11 -1.43 -11.59 9.27
C ASP A 11 -0.07 -11.35 8.59
N ALA A 12 1.02 -11.84 9.17
CA ALA A 12 2.35 -11.78 8.53
C ALA A 12 2.45 -12.67 7.28
N THR A 13 1.52 -13.63 7.10
CA THR A 13 1.45 -14.54 5.95
C THR A 13 0.44 -14.08 4.90
N ARG A 14 -0.21 -12.95 5.11
CA ARG A 14 -1.25 -12.45 4.22
C ARG A 14 -0.73 -12.18 2.82
N VAL A 15 -1.47 -12.69 1.83
CA VAL A 15 -1.22 -12.47 0.41
C VAL A 15 -2.46 -11.86 -0.22
N LEU A 16 -2.31 -10.69 -0.85
CA LEU A 16 -3.37 -10.06 -1.65
C LEU A 16 -3.16 -10.46 -3.11
N ARG A 17 -4.19 -10.97 -3.77
CA ARG A 17 -4.14 -11.49 -5.15
C ARG A 17 -5.34 -11.01 -5.97
N GLY A 18 -5.25 -11.24 -7.30
CA GLY A 18 -6.39 -11.07 -8.20
C GLY A 18 -6.36 -9.79 -9.02
N ALA A 19 -5.35 -8.93 -8.87
CA ALA A 19 -5.25 -7.74 -9.69
C ALA A 19 -4.42 -7.99 -10.96
N GLN A 20 -4.92 -7.47 -12.07
CA GLN A 20 -4.29 -7.56 -13.38
C GLN A 20 -3.67 -6.22 -13.79
N SER A 21 -2.48 -6.27 -14.34
CA SER A 21 -1.85 -5.18 -15.08
C SER A 21 -1.89 -5.47 -16.58
N ARG A 22 -1.37 -4.57 -17.42
CA ARG A 22 -1.22 -4.81 -18.86
C ARG A 22 -0.24 -5.95 -19.18
N GLU A 23 0.72 -6.18 -18.29
CA GLU A 23 1.82 -7.14 -18.45
C GLU A 23 1.66 -8.40 -17.56
N GLY A 24 0.47 -8.60 -17.00
CA GLY A 24 0.15 -9.76 -16.18
C GLY A 24 -0.32 -9.47 -14.76
N ALA A 25 -0.67 -10.53 -14.06
CA ALA A 25 -1.17 -10.46 -12.70
C ALA A 25 -0.08 -10.15 -11.67
N VAL A 26 -0.48 -9.50 -10.58
CA VAL A 26 0.38 -9.26 -9.42
C VAL A 26 -0.20 -9.86 -8.17
N PHE A 27 0.67 -10.20 -7.24
CA PHE A 27 0.31 -10.46 -5.86
C PHE A 27 1.17 -9.63 -4.91
N LEU A 28 0.64 -9.36 -3.73
CA LEU A 28 1.31 -8.61 -2.69
C LEU A 28 1.41 -9.48 -1.44
N ARG A 29 2.58 -9.51 -0.84
CA ARG A 29 2.78 -10.09 0.49
C ARG A 29 3.79 -9.26 1.29
N MET A 30 3.82 -9.48 2.57
CA MET A 30 4.82 -8.87 3.44
C MET A 30 6.25 -9.28 3.04
N PRO A 31 7.21 -8.35 3.17
CA PRO A 31 8.63 -8.65 2.95
C PRO A 31 9.14 -9.72 3.92
N LEU A 32 9.93 -10.67 3.40
CA LEU A 32 10.57 -11.75 4.15
C LEU A 32 12.09 -11.66 4.05
N ALA A 33 12.80 -12.30 4.97
CA ALA A 33 14.26 -12.28 4.99
C ALA A 33 14.90 -12.84 3.71
N GLN A 34 14.24 -13.79 3.07
CA GLN A 34 14.67 -14.40 1.80
C GLN A 34 14.56 -13.46 0.61
N ASP A 35 13.80 -12.37 0.71
CA ASP A 35 13.64 -11.39 -0.38
C ASP A 35 14.85 -10.46 -0.52
N TYR A 36 15.77 -10.50 0.43
CA TYR A 36 16.92 -9.59 0.45
C TYR A 36 17.69 -9.55 -0.87
N PRO A 37 18.08 -10.68 -1.50
CA PRO A 37 18.88 -10.63 -2.74
C PRO A 37 18.13 -9.92 -3.87
N ALA A 38 16.88 -10.28 -4.10
CA ALA A 38 16.04 -9.68 -5.14
C ALA A 38 15.77 -8.20 -4.87
N TRP A 39 15.49 -7.85 -3.60
CA TRP A 39 15.26 -6.46 -3.20
C TRP A 39 16.51 -5.60 -3.38
N ALA A 40 17.69 -6.08 -2.93
CA ALA A 40 18.92 -5.32 -3.02
C ALA A 40 19.37 -5.13 -4.48
N ALA A 41 19.26 -6.16 -5.31
CA ALA A 41 19.57 -6.10 -6.73
C ALA A 41 18.66 -5.11 -7.46
N LEU A 42 17.34 -5.24 -7.29
CA LEU A 42 16.37 -4.37 -7.95
C LEU A 42 16.52 -2.91 -7.53
N ARG A 43 16.78 -2.67 -6.23
CA ARG A 43 17.02 -1.30 -5.72
C ARG A 43 18.33 -0.71 -6.26
N ALA A 44 19.39 -1.52 -6.34
CA ALA A 44 20.67 -1.09 -6.89
C ALA A 44 20.53 -0.69 -8.37
N GLU A 45 19.92 -1.56 -9.18
CA GLU A 45 19.63 -1.31 -10.60
C GLU A 45 18.75 -0.07 -10.82
N SER A 46 17.85 0.20 -9.88
CA SER A 46 16.89 1.30 -9.97
C SER A 46 17.33 2.57 -9.26
N ARG A 47 18.57 2.68 -8.80
CA ARG A 47 19.03 3.78 -7.95
C ARG A 47 18.73 5.14 -8.57
N ASP A 48 19.21 5.40 -9.78
CA ASP A 48 19.09 6.71 -10.45
C ASP A 48 17.63 7.04 -10.78
N PHE A 49 16.84 6.01 -11.05
CA PHE A 49 15.39 6.15 -11.29
C PHE A 49 14.60 6.50 -10.02
N LEU A 50 14.99 5.99 -8.85
CA LEU A 50 14.28 6.16 -7.58
C LEU A 50 14.72 7.40 -6.80
N GLN A 51 16.01 7.74 -6.83
CA GLN A 51 16.59 8.84 -6.04
C GLN A 51 15.83 10.17 -6.15
N PRO A 52 15.35 10.61 -7.33
CA PRO A 52 14.61 11.87 -7.44
C PRO A 52 13.29 11.89 -6.65
N TRP A 53 12.78 10.74 -6.26
CA TRP A 53 11.46 10.57 -5.65
C TRP A 53 11.47 10.11 -4.19
N GLU A 54 12.65 9.82 -3.66
CA GLU A 54 12.83 9.24 -2.33
C GLU A 54 13.72 10.11 -1.43
N PRO A 55 13.67 9.93 -0.11
CA PRO A 55 14.70 10.47 0.79
C PRO A 55 16.10 9.98 0.40
N LEU A 56 17.13 10.72 0.79
CA LEU A 56 18.51 10.27 0.61
C LEU A 56 18.71 8.88 1.21
N TRP A 57 19.30 7.99 0.44
CA TRP A 57 19.66 6.68 0.92
C TRP A 57 20.86 6.74 1.85
N ALA A 58 20.79 6.03 2.96
CA ALA A 58 21.94 5.83 3.83
C ALA A 58 23.06 5.08 3.07
N SER A 59 24.30 5.26 3.47
CA SER A 59 25.46 4.60 2.85
C SER A 59 25.35 3.07 2.91
N ASP A 60 24.67 2.53 3.93
CA ASP A 60 24.44 1.10 4.13
C ASP A 60 23.04 0.61 3.66
N GLU A 61 22.25 1.45 2.94
CA GLU A 61 20.84 1.21 2.59
C GLU A 61 20.61 -0.19 2.02
N LEU A 62 21.47 -0.66 1.12
CA LEU A 62 21.30 -1.92 0.42
C LEU A 62 21.98 -3.12 1.12
N THR A 63 22.56 -2.94 2.31
CA THR A 63 23.18 -4.04 3.04
C THR A 63 22.16 -4.99 3.66
N ARG A 64 22.56 -6.25 3.85
CA ARG A 64 21.74 -7.24 4.57
C ARG A 64 21.40 -6.77 6.01
N GLY A 65 22.31 -6.03 6.64
CA GLY A 65 22.09 -5.44 7.97
C GLY A 65 20.97 -4.42 7.97
N ALA A 66 20.97 -3.48 7.02
CA ALA A 66 19.91 -2.48 6.85
C ALA A 66 18.55 -3.15 6.53
N PHE A 67 18.55 -4.15 5.65
CA PHE A 67 17.33 -4.90 5.34
C PHE A 67 16.76 -5.62 6.58
N ARG A 68 17.60 -6.25 7.41
CA ARG A 68 17.15 -6.86 8.67
C ARG A 68 16.57 -5.83 9.65
N ARG A 69 17.17 -4.63 9.75
CA ARG A 69 16.62 -3.53 10.56
C ARG A 69 15.24 -3.10 10.04
N ARG A 70 15.11 -2.99 8.71
CA ARG A 70 13.84 -2.68 8.03
C ARG A 70 12.77 -3.72 8.37
N LEU A 71 13.04 -5.02 8.26
CA LEU A 71 12.10 -6.08 8.60
C LEU A 71 11.68 -6.05 10.09
N ARG A 72 12.62 -5.80 11.01
CA ARG A 72 12.27 -5.65 12.43
C ARG A 72 11.36 -4.45 12.68
N ARG A 73 11.61 -3.33 12.00
CA ARG A 73 10.72 -2.16 12.06
C ARG A 73 9.33 -2.51 11.53
N TYR A 74 9.23 -3.12 10.37
CA TYR A 74 7.97 -3.57 9.78
C TYR A 74 7.19 -4.51 10.69
N ALA A 75 7.85 -5.49 11.28
CA ALA A 75 7.21 -6.42 12.21
C ALA A 75 6.68 -5.72 13.48
N ARG A 76 7.36 -4.68 13.97
CA ARG A 76 6.89 -3.86 15.09
C ARG A 76 5.68 -3.01 14.67
N GLU A 77 5.81 -2.26 13.58
CA GLU A 77 4.76 -1.37 13.07
C GLU A 77 3.47 -2.14 12.72
N LEU A 78 3.61 -3.38 12.23
CA LEU A 78 2.48 -4.28 11.98
C LEU A 78 1.79 -4.70 13.28
N ARG A 79 2.55 -5.15 14.29
CA ARG A 79 1.97 -5.54 15.59
C ARG A 79 1.25 -4.38 16.28
N GLU A 80 1.73 -3.16 16.06
CA GLU A 80 1.15 -1.92 16.60
C GLU A 80 0.06 -1.35 15.67
N GLU A 81 -0.28 -2.05 14.59
CA GLU A 81 -1.23 -1.62 13.54
C GLU A 81 -0.94 -0.22 12.98
N ARG A 82 0.34 0.20 12.97
CA ARG A 82 0.75 1.51 12.49
C ARG A 82 1.15 1.54 11.03
N ALA A 83 1.56 0.39 10.48
CA ALA A 83 1.89 0.24 9.06
C ALA A 83 1.72 -1.20 8.57
N PHE A 84 1.37 -1.31 7.29
CA PHE A 84 1.19 -2.56 6.55
C PHE A 84 2.07 -2.52 5.30
N PRO A 85 3.33 -2.97 5.38
CA PRO A 85 4.25 -3.00 4.24
C PRO A 85 4.03 -4.22 3.38
N PHE A 86 4.03 -4.03 2.06
CA PHE A 86 3.93 -5.10 1.08
C PHE A 86 5.04 -4.97 0.03
N PHE A 87 5.57 -6.10 -0.41
CA PHE A 87 6.26 -6.21 -1.68
C PHE A 87 5.29 -6.63 -2.76
N VAL A 88 5.52 -6.11 -3.97
CA VAL A 88 4.72 -6.40 -5.17
C VAL A 88 5.49 -7.40 -6.02
N PHE A 89 4.86 -8.52 -6.32
CA PHE A 89 5.44 -9.60 -7.12
C PHE A 89 4.62 -9.83 -8.39
N ARG A 90 5.30 -10.25 -9.45
CA ARG A 90 4.63 -10.76 -10.64
C ARG A 90 4.16 -12.20 -10.39
N GLU A 91 2.90 -12.50 -10.74
CA GLU A 91 2.29 -13.81 -10.46
C GLU A 91 2.97 -14.94 -11.26
N SER A 92 3.38 -14.66 -12.53
CA SER A 92 3.86 -15.70 -13.46
C SER A 92 5.20 -16.34 -13.08
N ASP A 93 6.08 -15.59 -12.43
CA ASP A 93 7.46 -16.02 -12.12
C ASP A 93 7.94 -15.66 -10.71
N GLY A 94 7.11 -14.99 -9.93
CA GLY A 94 7.47 -14.55 -8.59
C GLY A 94 8.52 -13.43 -8.54
N ALA A 95 8.81 -12.75 -9.65
CA ALA A 95 9.75 -11.65 -9.68
C ALA A 95 9.29 -10.49 -8.79
N LEU A 96 10.20 -9.96 -7.97
CA LEU A 96 9.94 -8.75 -7.18
C LEU A 96 9.95 -7.53 -8.10
N LEU A 97 8.85 -6.80 -8.12
CA LEU A 97 8.63 -5.64 -8.98
C LEU A 97 8.82 -4.30 -8.26
N GLY A 98 8.48 -4.25 -6.98
CA GLY A 98 8.47 -3.03 -6.19
C GLY A 98 7.90 -3.24 -4.79
N GLY A 99 7.45 -2.16 -4.16
CA GLY A 99 6.82 -2.23 -2.85
C GLY A 99 5.80 -1.12 -2.64
N ALA A 100 4.84 -1.38 -1.77
CA ALA A 100 3.85 -0.41 -1.34
C ALA A 100 3.57 -0.58 0.15
N THR A 101 3.30 0.52 0.84
CA THR A 101 3.08 0.52 2.29
C THR A 101 1.89 1.41 2.62
N LEU A 102 0.96 0.89 3.39
CA LEU A 102 0.00 1.71 4.12
C LEU A 102 0.64 2.04 5.47
N SER A 103 1.01 3.29 5.67
CA SER A 103 1.71 3.77 6.87
C SER A 103 0.91 4.86 7.57
N ASN A 104 1.40 5.34 8.72
CA ASN A 104 0.73 6.40 9.48
C ASN A 104 -0.75 6.07 9.73
N VAL A 105 -1.04 4.82 10.08
CA VAL A 105 -2.41 4.42 10.40
C VAL A 105 -2.86 5.14 11.65
N ARG A 106 -3.92 5.93 11.49
CA ARG A 106 -4.54 6.72 12.55
C ARG A 106 -5.95 6.21 12.78
N ARG A 107 -6.19 5.69 13.97
CA ARG A 107 -7.51 5.23 14.42
C ARG A 107 -8.30 6.40 15.03
N GLY A 108 -9.37 6.10 15.75
CA GLY A 108 -10.25 7.08 16.39
C GLY A 108 -11.00 7.94 15.38
N VAL A 109 -10.93 9.24 15.51
CA VAL A 109 -11.70 10.17 14.66
C VAL A 109 -11.13 10.32 13.24
N ALA A 110 -9.86 9.98 13.01
CA ALA A 110 -9.24 10.12 11.70
C ALA A 110 -9.54 8.95 10.75
N MET A 111 -9.48 7.71 11.25
CA MET A 111 -9.66 6.47 10.48
C MET A 111 -8.96 6.53 9.11
N ALA A 112 -7.67 6.86 9.09
CA ALA A 112 -6.90 7.18 7.89
C ALA A 112 -5.53 6.52 7.87
N CYS A 113 -4.95 6.35 6.68
CA CYS A 113 -3.55 5.98 6.48
C CYS A 113 -2.94 6.71 5.30
N THR A 114 -1.61 6.61 5.15
CA THR A 114 -0.84 7.13 4.03
C THR A 114 -0.34 6.00 3.16
N LEU A 115 -0.60 6.05 1.85
CA LEU A 115 -0.07 5.14 0.85
C LEU A 115 1.25 5.69 0.30
N GLY A 116 2.33 4.93 0.47
CA GLY A 116 3.61 5.16 -0.19
C GLY A 116 3.99 3.96 -1.04
N TYR A 117 4.68 4.16 -2.17
CA TYR A 117 5.11 3.07 -3.05
C TYR A 117 6.35 3.41 -3.85
N TRP A 118 7.02 2.38 -4.34
CA TRP A 118 8.12 2.44 -5.29
C TRP A 118 8.04 1.29 -6.29
N MET A 119 8.58 1.48 -7.48
CA MET A 119 8.65 0.47 -8.54
C MET A 119 10.07 0.37 -9.06
N GLY A 120 10.56 -0.84 -9.28
CA GLY A 120 11.83 -1.04 -9.97
C GLY A 120 11.81 -0.46 -11.39
N ALA A 121 12.90 0.16 -11.82
CA ALA A 121 13.02 0.82 -13.13
C ALA A 121 12.61 -0.10 -14.30
N PRO A 122 13.01 -1.40 -14.34
CA PRO A 122 12.62 -2.31 -15.41
C PRO A 122 11.11 -2.56 -15.52
N TYR A 123 10.36 -2.28 -14.46
CA TYR A 123 8.93 -2.57 -14.33
C TYR A 123 8.05 -1.33 -14.34
N ALA A 124 8.67 -0.14 -14.40
CA ALA A 124 7.95 1.13 -14.42
C ALA A 124 7.11 1.29 -15.70
N GLY A 125 5.98 2.00 -15.60
CA GLY A 125 5.09 2.28 -16.74
C GLY A 125 4.23 1.12 -17.24
N LYS A 126 4.39 -0.09 -16.72
CA LYS A 126 3.70 -1.31 -17.16
C LYS A 126 2.35 -1.58 -16.44
N GLY A 127 1.93 -0.69 -15.56
CA GLY A 127 0.64 -0.81 -14.86
C GLY A 127 0.66 -1.64 -13.58
N TYR A 128 1.76 -2.29 -13.23
CA TYR A 128 1.88 -3.15 -12.05
C TYR A 128 1.54 -2.43 -10.73
N MET A 129 2.02 -1.20 -10.55
CA MET A 129 1.70 -0.45 -9.32
C MET A 129 0.22 -0.05 -9.26
N GLY A 130 -0.41 0.25 -10.39
CA GLY A 130 -1.86 0.47 -10.45
C GLY A 130 -2.65 -0.76 -10.00
N ALA A 131 -2.25 -1.96 -10.47
CA ALA A 131 -2.81 -3.23 -10.03
C ALA A 131 -2.55 -3.47 -8.52
N ALA A 132 -1.35 -3.14 -8.01
CA ALA A 132 -1.06 -3.23 -6.58
C ALA A 132 -1.97 -2.32 -5.74
N VAL A 133 -2.15 -1.08 -6.16
CA VAL A 133 -3.03 -0.11 -5.47
C VAL A 133 -4.48 -0.56 -5.49
N SER A 134 -4.96 -1.20 -6.57
CA SER A 134 -6.33 -1.74 -6.63
C SER A 134 -6.60 -2.88 -5.63
N LEU A 135 -5.55 -3.54 -5.11
CA LEU A 135 -5.65 -4.49 -4.00
C LEU A 135 -5.56 -3.81 -2.63
N LEU A 136 -4.69 -2.79 -2.52
CA LEU A 136 -4.42 -2.14 -1.24
C LEU A 136 -5.55 -1.24 -0.76
N VAL A 137 -6.25 -0.57 -1.67
CA VAL A 137 -7.35 0.34 -1.30
C VAL A 137 -8.54 -0.43 -0.71
N PRO A 138 -9.04 -1.52 -1.33
CA PRO A 138 -10.06 -2.36 -0.70
C PRO A 138 -9.60 -2.99 0.62
N PHE A 139 -8.33 -3.38 0.73
CA PHE A 139 -7.76 -3.87 1.98
C PHE A 139 -7.81 -2.79 3.08
N ALA A 140 -7.45 -1.54 2.77
CA ALA A 140 -7.50 -0.43 3.72
C ALA A 140 -8.93 -0.15 4.21
N PHE A 141 -9.91 -0.12 3.30
CA PHE A 141 -11.29 0.19 3.65
C PHE A 141 -12.04 -0.98 4.27
N GLY A 142 -11.90 -2.17 3.69
CA GLY A 142 -12.65 -3.36 4.12
C GLY A 142 -12.06 -4.01 5.37
N GLU A 143 -10.76 -4.34 5.32
CA GLU A 143 -10.15 -5.14 6.36
C GLU A 143 -9.59 -4.31 7.51
N LEU A 144 -8.95 -3.17 7.18
CA LEU A 144 -8.47 -2.26 8.21
C LEU A 144 -9.59 -1.34 8.73
N GLY A 145 -10.75 -1.30 8.06
CA GLY A 145 -11.89 -0.48 8.44
C GLY A 145 -11.59 1.02 8.40
N LEU A 146 -10.64 1.45 7.56
CA LEU A 146 -10.30 2.86 7.44
C LEU A 146 -11.31 3.60 6.57
N ASN A 147 -11.45 4.89 6.78
CA ASN A 147 -12.32 5.75 5.99
C ASN A 147 -11.56 6.50 4.88
N ARG A 148 -10.23 6.60 5.01
CA ARG A 148 -9.43 7.47 4.14
C ARG A 148 -8.05 6.89 3.88
N VAL A 149 -7.63 6.91 2.60
CA VAL A 149 -6.25 6.63 2.18
C VAL A 149 -5.68 7.90 1.56
N GLU A 150 -4.62 8.43 2.15
CA GLU A 150 -3.91 9.62 1.70
C GLU A 150 -2.69 9.23 0.87
N ALA A 151 -2.30 10.07 -0.07
CA ALA A 151 -1.04 9.96 -0.81
C ALA A 151 -0.50 11.34 -1.14
N ALA A 152 0.82 11.46 -1.24
CA ALA A 152 1.48 12.69 -1.65
C ALA A 152 2.58 12.38 -2.67
N CYS A 153 2.74 13.22 -3.67
CA CYS A 153 3.82 13.09 -4.64
C CYS A 153 4.34 14.45 -5.08
N LEU A 154 5.58 14.49 -5.54
CA LEU A 154 6.18 15.69 -6.11
C LEU A 154 5.34 16.18 -7.30
N PRO A 155 5.16 17.51 -7.48
CA PRO A 155 4.43 18.09 -8.61
C PRO A 155 4.97 17.63 -9.97
N THR A 156 6.27 17.39 -10.06
CA THR A 156 6.97 16.91 -11.25
C THR A 156 6.82 15.41 -11.52
N ASN A 157 6.35 14.62 -10.54
CA ASN A 157 6.15 13.18 -10.70
C ASN A 157 4.84 12.88 -11.45
N ALA A 158 4.82 13.14 -12.75
CA ALA A 158 3.65 12.92 -13.59
C ALA A 158 3.18 11.46 -13.61
N ALA A 159 4.09 10.49 -13.43
CA ALA A 159 3.74 9.07 -13.37
C ALA A 159 2.91 8.74 -12.13
N SER A 160 3.35 9.21 -10.96
CA SER A 160 2.64 9.03 -9.70
C SER A 160 1.28 9.73 -9.71
N ARG A 161 1.22 10.98 -10.20
CA ARG A 161 -0.03 11.72 -10.31
C ARG A 161 -1.07 10.97 -11.16
N ARG A 162 -0.68 10.54 -12.38
CA ARG A 162 -1.57 9.74 -13.25
C ARG A 162 -2.01 8.42 -12.63
N LEU A 163 -1.12 7.77 -11.87
CA LEU A 163 -1.46 6.53 -11.17
C LEU A 163 -2.53 6.78 -10.12
N LEU A 164 -2.35 7.79 -9.27
CA LEU A 164 -3.29 8.13 -8.19
C LEU A 164 -4.66 8.52 -8.75
N GLU A 165 -4.68 9.39 -9.76
CA GLU A 165 -5.91 9.81 -10.43
C GLU A 165 -6.67 8.63 -11.05
N LYS A 166 -5.96 7.72 -11.76
CA LYS A 166 -6.57 6.49 -12.29
C LYS A 166 -7.03 5.51 -11.22
N ALA A 167 -6.39 5.51 -10.05
CA ALA A 167 -6.80 4.71 -8.92
C ALA A 167 -7.94 5.35 -8.09
N GLY A 168 -8.53 6.44 -8.59
CA GLY A 168 -9.68 7.11 -7.97
C GLY A 168 -9.32 7.99 -6.76
N PHE A 169 -8.05 8.41 -6.66
CA PHE A 169 -7.66 9.42 -5.69
C PHE A 169 -7.98 10.81 -6.25
N GLU A 170 -8.57 11.67 -5.44
CA GLU A 170 -8.85 13.06 -5.76
C GLU A 170 -7.74 13.96 -5.23
N ARG A 171 -7.40 14.99 -6.00
CA ARG A 171 -6.46 16.02 -5.57
C ARG A 171 -7.15 16.93 -4.55
N GLU A 172 -6.57 17.06 -3.35
CA GLU A 172 -7.11 17.90 -2.30
C GLU A 172 -6.29 19.16 -2.00
N GLY A 173 -5.02 19.17 -2.40
CA GLY A 173 -4.21 20.32 -2.06
C GLY A 173 -2.79 20.31 -2.60
N TYR A 174 -2.07 21.32 -2.12
CA TYR A 174 -0.65 21.52 -2.40
C TYR A 174 0.05 21.94 -1.10
N ALA A 175 1.02 21.16 -0.67
CA ALA A 175 1.78 21.41 0.54
C ALA A 175 3.19 21.85 0.21
N ARG A 176 3.57 23.06 0.61
CA ARG A 176 4.92 23.60 0.39
C ARG A 176 5.90 23.00 1.39
N ARG A 177 7.11 22.65 0.92
CA ARG A 177 8.22 22.12 1.75
C ARG A 177 7.76 20.99 2.70
N TYR A 178 6.98 20.04 2.14
CA TYR A 178 6.25 19.05 2.91
C TYR A 178 7.12 17.88 3.35
N LEU A 179 7.88 17.29 2.42
CA LEU A 179 8.77 16.17 2.71
C LEU A 179 10.17 16.44 2.18
N ARG A 180 11.17 15.85 2.84
CA ARG A 180 12.56 15.95 2.44
C ARG A 180 12.90 14.83 1.44
N ILE A 181 12.95 15.17 0.16
CA ILE A 181 13.24 14.26 -0.95
C ILE A 181 14.58 14.64 -1.57
N ALA A 182 15.42 13.65 -1.90
CA ALA A 182 16.76 13.85 -2.43
C ALA A 182 17.60 14.84 -1.60
N GLY A 183 17.34 14.93 -0.29
CA GLY A 183 18.05 15.84 0.62
C GLY A 183 17.44 17.23 0.76
N GLU A 184 16.46 17.60 -0.06
CA GLU A 184 15.84 18.92 -0.08
C GLU A 184 14.37 18.90 0.35
N TRP A 185 13.90 19.96 1.01
CA TRP A 185 12.48 20.13 1.32
C TRP A 185 11.71 20.44 0.05
N GLN A 186 10.84 19.52 -0.35
CA GLN A 186 10.10 19.56 -1.61
C GLN A 186 8.61 19.78 -1.40
N ASP A 187 7.99 20.51 -2.32
CA ASP A 187 6.55 20.67 -2.38
C ASP A 187 5.88 19.40 -2.86
N HIS A 188 4.65 19.14 -2.40
CA HIS A 188 3.87 17.96 -2.78
C HIS A 188 2.44 18.32 -3.16
N VAL A 189 1.94 17.60 -4.15
CA VAL A 189 0.50 17.54 -4.43
C VAL A 189 -0.09 16.48 -3.51
N LEU A 190 -1.16 16.85 -2.81
CA LEU A 190 -1.86 15.99 -1.86
C LEU A 190 -3.07 15.34 -2.54
N TYR A 191 -3.22 14.05 -2.31
CA TYR A 191 -4.30 13.23 -2.83
C TYR A 191 -4.94 12.45 -1.70
N ALA A 192 -6.23 12.16 -1.84
CA ALA A 192 -6.92 11.22 -0.97
C ALA A 192 -7.95 10.40 -1.74
N ARG A 193 -8.24 9.22 -1.21
CA ARG A 193 -9.38 8.40 -1.59
C ARG A 193 -10.18 8.07 -0.33
N ILE A 194 -11.51 8.25 -0.41
CA ILE A 194 -12.43 8.09 0.72
C ILE A 194 -13.30 6.85 0.50
N ALA A 195 -13.58 6.10 1.57
CA ALA A 195 -14.46 4.94 1.53
C ALA A 195 -15.85 5.36 1.05
N GLY A 196 -16.45 4.58 0.15
CA GLY A 196 -17.78 4.87 -0.40
C GLY A 196 -17.83 5.93 -1.51
N GLN A 197 -16.74 6.61 -1.84
CA GLN A 197 -16.68 7.44 -3.03
C GLN A 197 -16.63 6.59 -4.31
N VAL A 198 -17.58 6.84 -5.20
CA VAL A 198 -17.75 6.12 -6.47
C VAL A 198 -16.77 6.68 -7.50
N GLY A 199 -15.57 6.08 -7.52
CA GLY A 199 -14.74 6.12 -8.72
C GLY A 199 -14.82 4.74 -9.35
N GLY A 200 -15.58 4.57 -10.43
CA GLY A 200 -15.74 3.37 -11.25
C GLY A 200 -15.58 2.02 -10.51
N GLY A 201 -16.65 1.54 -9.86
CA GLY A 201 -16.64 0.25 -9.16
C GLY A 201 -17.47 0.20 -7.88
N ALA A 202 -18.28 1.23 -7.60
CA ALA A 202 -19.09 1.33 -6.38
C ALA A 202 -20.24 0.31 -6.32
N SER A 203 -20.72 -0.20 -7.45
CA SER A 203 -21.70 -1.29 -7.45
C SER A 203 -21.15 -2.55 -6.78
N ASP A 204 -19.87 -2.82 -6.97
CA ASP A 204 -19.21 -4.03 -6.43
C ASP A 204 -18.93 -3.89 -4.93
N PHE A 205 -18.61 -2.67 -4.45
CA PHE A 205 -18.38 -2.42 -3.02
C PHE A 205 -19.69 -2.43 -2.20
N LEU A 206 -20.75 -1.82 -2.71
CA LEU A 206 -22.06 -1.88 -2.07
C LEU A 206 -22.63 -3.29 -2.08
N ALA A 207 -22.45 -4.04 -3.16
CA ALA A 207 -22.82 -5.45 -3.23
C ALA A 207 -22.03 -6.32 -2.25
N ALA A 208 -20.73 -6.07 -2.09
CA ALA A 208 -19.89 -6.76 -1.10
C ALA A 208 -20.26 -6.40 0.35
N LEU A 209 -20.60 -5.14 0.64
CA LEU A 209 -21.09 -4.71 1.95
C LEU A 209 -22.48 -5.29 2.27
N GLU A 210 -23.36 -5.39 1.29
CA GLU A 210 -24.68 -5.99 1.46
C GLU A 210 -24.60 -7.51 1.62
N SER A 211 -23.66 -8.18 0.95
CA SER A 211 -23.34 -9.59 1.16
C SER A 211 -22.84 -9.82 2.60
N TYR A 212 -21.87 -9.02 3.04
CA TYR A 212 -21.31 -9.10 4.40
C TYR A 212 -22.37 -8.85 5.49
N ARG A 213 -23.33 -7.93 5.27
CA ARG A 213 -24.45 -7.69 6.18
C ARG A 213 -25.45 -8.84 6.19
N ARG A 214 -25.70 -9.50 5.06
CA ARG A 214 -26.59 -10.66 4.99
C ARG A 214 -26.01 -11.88 5.69
N ASP A 215 -24.72 -12.13 5.51
CA ASP A 215 -24.04 -13.29 6.07
C ASP A 215 -23.73 -13.12 7.58
N GLY A 216 -23.57 -11.88 8.06
CA GLY A 216 -23.32 -11.54 9.47
C GLY A 216 -24.56 -11.49 10.35
N LEU A 217 -25.76 -11.38 9.81
CA LEU A 217 -27.02 -11.33 10.56
C LEU A 217 -27.77 -12.67 10.63
N GLY A 218 -27.29 -13.68 9.89
CA GLY A 218 -27.93 -15.00 9.81
C GLY A 218 -27.54 -15.99 10.93
N SER A 219 -26.55 -15.68 11.77
CA SER A 219 -26.00 -16.67 12.74
C SER A 219 -26.37 -16.45 14.21
N SER A 220 -27.23 -15.49 14.54
CA SER A 220 -27.56 -15.18 15.96
C SER A 220 -29.03 -15.32 16.33
N ARG A 221 -29.78 -16.23 15.70
CA ARG A 221 -31.15 -16.56 16.13
C ARG A 221 -31.44 -18.05 15.96
N LYS A 222 -30.78 -18.90 16.72
CA LYS A 222 -31.27 -20.25 17.06
C LYS A 222 -30.40 -20.84 18.16
N GLU A 223 -30.61 -20.37 19.39
CA GLU A 223 -30.36 -21.11 20.61
C GLU A 223 -30.89 -20.29 21.79
N ALA A 224 -32.20 -20.34 22.01
CA ALA A 224 -32.84 -20.06 23.28
C ALA A 224 -34.29 -20.58 23.19
N LEU A 225 -34.45 -21.86 23.47
CA LEU A 225 -35.64 -22.48 24.06
C LEU A 225 -35.21 -23.77 24.75
#